data_ccd1a10bd808573732da5f9fc814962b
#
_entry.id   ccd1a10bd808573732da5f9fc814962b
#
_cell.length_a   1.000
_cell.length_b   1.000
_cell.length_c   1.000
_cell.angle_alpha   90.00
_cell.angle_beta   90.00
_cell.angle_gamma   90.00
#
_symmetry.space_group_name_H-M   'P 1'
#
loop_
_entity.id
_entity.type
_entity.pdbx_description
1 polymer ?
#
loop_
_entity_poly.entity_id
_entity_poly.type
_entity_poly.pdbx_seq_one_letter_code
_entity_poly.pdbx_strand_id
1 'polypeptide(L)'
;GRFKRIYCEKPNGEAFYLPSQMTDIYPKAEKYISKLTKCDISELKLKPNTLLLTRSGTIGTISLVSKTLEGKVYSDDVIRVTFKDIVDLGYSYTFLKSKIGNTVLQTNGYGSVITHLEPEHLQETFIPDAPFEIKEKIHNLIMKSYELRDESNNLIDEATNLLIDDILVKWVRAYNIDKPFH
;
A
#
# COMPACT_ATOMS: atom_id res chain seq x y z
N GLY A 1 2.23 -14.35 11.86
CA GLY A 1 3.24 -14.16 12.90
C GLY A 1 4.51 -13.57 12.35
N ARG A 2 5.36 -12.97 13.17
CA ARG A 2 6.66 -12.42 12.76
C ARG A 2 7.57 -13.55 12.30
N PHE A 3 8.22 -13.39 11.15
CA PHE A 3 9.16 -14.35 10.59
C PHE A 3 10.51 -13.69 10.30
N LYS A 4 11.58 -14.50 10.24
CA LYS A 4 12.91 -14.01 9.84
C LYS A 4 12.93 -13.78 8.34
N ARG A 5 13.06 -12.51 7.90
CA ARG A 5 13.15 -12.12 6.50
C ARG A 5 14.54 -12.44 5.96
N ILE A 6 14.61 -13.15 4.85
CA ILE A 6 15.84 -13.43 4.11
C ILE A 6 15.77 -12.61 2.83
N TYR A 7 16.61 -11.60 2.72
CA TYR A 7 16.70 -10.75 1.52
C TYR A 7 17.70 -11.34 0.53
N CYS A 8 17.48 -11.05 -0.75
CA CYS A 8 18.32 -11.50 -1.85
C CYS A 8 18.33 -10.46 -2.99
N GLU A 9 19.16 -10.69 -4.01
CA GLU A 9 19.15 -9.89 -5.23
C GLU A 9 17.92 -10.17 -6.10
N LYS A 10 17.55 -9.20 -6.92
CA LYS A 10 16.35 -9.18 -7.76
C LYS A 10 16.02 -10.50 -8.48
N PRO A 11 16.97 -11.19 -9.17
CA PRO A 11 16.61 -12.39 -9.91
C PRO A 11 16.22 -13.59 -9.02
N ASN A 12 16.57 -13.56 -7.73
CA ASN A 12 16.40 -14.69 -6.80
C ASN A 12 15.27 -14.53 -5.80
N GLY A 13 14.48 -13.46 -5.89
CA GLY A 13 13.43 -13.16 -4.94
C GLY A 13 12.24 -12.44 -5.54
N GLU A 14 11.21 -12.28 -4.73
CA GLU A 14 10.02 -11.51 -5.04
C GLU A 14 10.15 -10.09 -4.46
N ALA A 15 9.72 -9.08 -5.22
CA ALA A 15 9.74 -7.68 -4.80
C ALA A 15 9.00 -7.50 -3.48
N PHE A 16 9.68 -6.94 -2.48
CA PHE A 16 9.16 -6.81 -1.12
C PHE A 16 9.09 -5.34 -0.71
N TYR A 17 7.91 -4.90 -0.32
CA TYR A 17 7.60 -3.52 0.00
C TYR A 17 7.50 -3.30 1.50
N LEU A 18 8.00 -2.16 1.95
CA LEU A 18 8.01 -1.76 3.36
C LEU A 18 6.77 -0.93 3.71
N PRO A 19 6.39 -0.84 5.01
CA PRO A 19 5.24 -0.03 5.43
C PRO A 19 5.30 1.42 4.99
N SER A 20 6.49 2.04 4.94
CA SER A 20 6.68 3.42 4.49
C SER A 20 6.24 3.65 3.05
N GLN A 21 6.28 2.63 2.20
CA GLN A 21 5.96 2.71 0.78
C GLN A 21 4.46 2.58 0.48
N MET A 22 3.62 2.28 1.48
CA MET A 22 2.19 2.07 1.22
C MET A 22 1.41 3.36 0.89
N THR A 23 2.00 4.53 1.16
CA THR A 23 1.43 5.84 0.81
C THR A 23 2.06 6.45 -0.43
N ASP A 24 3.10 5.84 -0.98
CA ASP A 24 3.70 6.28 -2.22
C ASP A 24 2.69 6.19 -3.35
N ILE A 25 2.65 7.20 -4.21
CA ILE A 25 1.79 7.18 -5.39
C ILE A 25 2.24 6.07 -6.33
N TYR A 26 3.55 5.92 -6.49
CA TYR A 26 4.20 4.91 -7.33
C TYR A 26 5.30 4.18 -6.55
N PRO A 27 4.96 3.18 -5.71
CA PRO A 27 5.94 2.49 -4.89
C PRO A 27 6.87 1.62 -5.74
N LYS A 28 8.18 1.77 -5.51
CA LYS A 28 9.24 0.96 -6.14
C LYS A 28 9.87 0.04 -5.11
N ALA A 29 10.02 -1.24 -5.45
CA ALA A 29 10.65 -2.19 -4.54
C ALA A 29 12.14 -1.91 -4.42
N GLU A 30 12.62 -1.71 -3.19
CA GLU A 30 14.03 -1.56 -2.86
C GLU A 30 14.65 -2.87 -2.33
N LYS A 31 13.80 -3.82 -1.94
CA LYS A 31 14.19 -5.11 -1.37
C LYS A 31 13.49 -6.26 -2.08
N TYR A 32 14.14 -7.41 -2.06
CA TYR A 32 13.59 -8.65 -2.61
C TYR A 32 13.66 -9.72 -1.53
N ILE A 33 12.54 -10.41 -1.30
CA ILE A 33 12.45 -11.49 -0.32
C ILE A 33 12.72 -12.83 -0.99
N SER A 34 13.63 -13.59 -0.42
CA SER A 34 14.00 -14.91 -0.93
C SER A 34 12.89 -15.93 -0.71
N LYS A 35 12.72 -16.85 -1.67
CA LYS A 35 11.86 -18.04 -1.52
C LYS A 35 12.31 -18.97 -0.38
N LEU A 36 13.54 -18.80 0.13
CA LEU A 36 14.04 -19.51 1.32
C LEU A 36 13.52 -18.94 2.64
N THR A 37 12.81 -17.81 2.60
CA THR A 37 12.15 -17.27 3.79
C THR A 37 11.06 -18.22 4.25
N LYS A 38 11.11 -18.61 5.53
CA LYS A 38 10.15 -19.55 6.13
C LYS A 38 8.82 -18.84 6.44
N CYS A 39 8.10 -18.42 5.39
CA CYS A 39 6.72 -17.91 5.47
C CYS A 39 6.03 -18.19 4.14
N ASP A 40 4.72 -18.23 4.17
CA ASP A 40 3.94 -18.24 2.93
C ASP A 40 3.89 -16.80 2.36
N ILE A 41 4.70 -16.56 1.34
CA ILE A 41 4.76 -15.25 0.67
C ILE A 41 3.39 -14.86 0.08
N SER A 42 2.54 -15.83 -0.26
CA SER A 42 1.22 -15.55 -0.82
C SER A 42 0.29 -14.85 0.18
N GLU A 43 0.47 -15.10 1.49
CA GLU A 43 -0.28 -14.42 2.56
C GLU A 43 0.12 -12.94 2.72
N LEU A 44 1.31 -12.59 2.24
CA LEU A 44 1.82 -11.22 2.28
C LEU A 44 1.35 -10.38 1.09
N LYS A 45 0.76 -11.00 0.07
CA LYS A 45 0.22 -10.30 -1.11
C LYS A 45 -1.00 -9.48 -0.74
N LEU A 46 -1.00 -8.24 -1.20
CA LEU A 46 -2.13 -7.34 -0.99
C LEU A 46 -3.31 -7.75 -1.86
N LYS A 47 -4.48 -7.77 -1.25
CA LYS A 47 -5.77 -8.08 -1.91
C LYS A 47 -6.56 -6.78 -2.13
N PRO A 48 -7.37 -6.69 -3.20
CA PRO A 48 -8.23 -5.52 -3.41
C PRO A 48 -9.21 -5.32 -2.24
N ASN A 49 -9.77 -4.13 -2.16
CA ASN A 49 -10.75 -3.77 -1.12
C ASN A 49 -10.23 -3.94 0.32
N THR A 50 -8.95 -3.72 0.51
CA THR A 50 -8.30 -3.84 1.82
C THR A 50 -7.79 -2.48 2.29
N LEU A 51 -8.10 -2.13 3.54
CA LEU A 51 -7.52 -1.00 4.25
C LEU A 51 -6.19 -1.44 4.85
N LEU A 52 -5.15 -0.64 4.64
CA LEU A 52 -3.80 -0.86 5.15
C LEU A 52 -3.48 0.14 6.26
N LEU A 53 -2.89 -0.35 7.35
CA LEU A 53 -2.41 0.48 8.45
C LEU A 53 -1.00 0.06 8.85
N THR A 54 -0.14 1.03 9.17
CA THR A 54 1.18 0.72 9.74
C THR A 54 1.04 0.27 11.19
N ARG A 55 1.68 -0.86 11.51
CA ARG A 55 1.69 -1.46 12.85
C ARG A 55 2.67 -0.75 13.78
N SER A 56 3.81 -0.31 13.24
CA SER A 56 4.90 0.29 14.00
C SER A 56 5.52 1.48 13.23
N GLY A 57 6.36 2.24 13.91
CA GLY A 57 6.95 3.46 13.34
C GLY A 57 5.95 4.62 13.37
N THR A 58 5.58 5.15 12.21
CA THR A 58 4.55 6.20 12.11
C THR A 58 3.17 5.58 12.19
N ILE A 59 2.70 5.30 13.42
CA ILE A 59 1.36 4.75 13.68
C ILE A 59 0.31 5.71 13.13
N GLY A 60 -0.76 5.14 12.55
CA GLY A 60 -1.85 5.92 11.97
C GLY A 60 -1.60 6.34 10.51
N THR A 61 -0.53 5.83 9.90
CA THR A 61 -0.40 5.90 8.44
C THR A 61 -1.34 4.89 7.81
N ILE A 62 -2.20 5.36 6.90
CA ILE A 62 -3.29 4.59 6.34
C ILE A 62 -3.29 4.70 4.83
N SER A 63 -3.59 3.61 4.13
CA SER A 63 -3.77 3.56 2.68
C SER A 63 -4.84 2.53 2.30
N LEU A 64 -5.31 2.57 1.07
CA LEU A 64 -6.11 1.51 0.46
C LEU A 64 -5.28 0.75 -0.56
N VAL A 65 -5.61 -0.52 -0.75
CA VAL A 65 -5.03 -1.29 -1.84
C VAL A 65 -5.64 -0.82 -3.15
N SER A 66 -4.86 -0.09 -3.93
CA SER A 66 -5.16 0.31 -5.31
C SER A 66 -4.76 -0.80 -6.30
N LYS A 67 -5.10 -0.67 -7.58
CA LYS A 67 -4.61 -1.58 -8.62
C LYS A 67 -3.08 -1.59 -8.71
N THR A 68 -2.44 -0.44 -8.49
CA THR A 68 -0.97 -0.35 -8.44
C THR A 68 -0.37 -1.19 -7.30
N LEU A 69 -1.09 -1.35 -6.17
CA LEU A 69 -0.61 -2.11 -5.00
C LEU A 69 -1.05 -3.57 -5.02
N GLU A 70 -2.10 -3.92 -5.74
CA GLU A 70 -2.67 -5.26 -5.78
C GLU A 70 -1.63 -6.31 -6.17
N GLY A 71 -1.61 -7.42 -5.46
CA GLY A 71 -0.68 -8.53 -5.68
C GLY A 71 0.77 -8.28 -5.23
N LYS A 72 1.14 -7.05 -4.84
CA LYS A 72 2.48 -6.78 -4.31
C LYS A 72 2.65 -7.37 -2.93
N VAL A 73 3.86 -7.87 -2.64
CA VAL A 73 4.22 -8.47 -1.36
C VAL A 73 4.65 -7.38 -0.39
N TYR A 74 3.84 -7.13 0.62
CA TYR A 74 4.13 -6.15 1.67
C TYR A 74 4.50 -6.82 2.99
N SER A 75 5.30 -6.10 3.77
CA SER A 75 5.71 -6.49 5.12
C SER A 75 4.52 -6.90 6.01
N ASP A 76 4.77 -7.84 6.91
CA ASP A 76 3.88 -8.23 8.01
C ASP A 76 3.66 -7.12 9.04
N ASP A 77 4.46 -6.05 9.01
CA ASP A 77 4.24 -4.83 9.78
C ASP A 77 3.13 -3.92 9.21
N VAL A 78 2.46 -4.35 8.13
CA VAL A 78 1.25 -3.70 7.61
C VAL A 78 0.03 -4.52 8.01
N ILE A 79 -0.86 -3.96 8.83
CA ILE A 79 -2.15 -4.55 9.18
C ILE A 79 -3.08 -4.43 7.98
N ARG A 80 -3.83 -5.48 7.68
CA ARG A 80 -4.78 -5.58 6.59
C ARG A 80 -6.18 -5.74 7.16
N VAL A 81 -7.07 -4.80 6.85
CA VAL A 81 -8.46 -4.81 7.33
C VAL A 81 -9.40 -4.92 6.14
N THR A 82 -10.33 -5.86 6.22
CA THR A 82 -11.42 -6.03 5.26
C THR A 82 -12.75 -5.75 5.95
N PHE A 83 -13.73 -5.28 5.20
CA PHE A 83 -15.05 -4.93 5.70
C PHE A 83 -16.10 -5.87 5.11
N LYS A 84 -17.18 -6.12 5.86
CA LYS A 84 -18.32 -6.90 5.38
C LYS A 84 -19.09 -6.12 4.30
N ASP A 85 -19.30 -4.83 4.54
CA ASP A 85 -19.89 -3.92 3.58
C ASP A 85 -18.81 -3.07 2.93
N ILE A 86 -18.80 -3.01 1.61
CA ILE A 86 -17.76 -2.31 0.85
C ILE A 86 -17.78 -0.80 1.08
N VAL A 87 -18.94 -0.22 1.36
CA VAL A 87 -19.05 1.23 1.61
C VAL A 87 -18.32 1.65 2.90
N ASP A 88 -18.21 0.72 3.85
CA ASP A 88 -17.49 0.97 5.09
C ASP A 88 -15.98 1.12 4.88
N LEU A 89 -15.43 0.57 3.80
CA LEU A 89 -14.01 0.70 3.47
C LEU A 89 -13.61 2.18 3.26
N GLY A 90 -14.26 2.87 2.34
CA GLY A 90 -13.92 4.27 2.04
C GLY A 90 -14.34 5.21 3.16
N TYR A 91 -15.44 4.92 3.85
CA TYR A 91 -15.90 5.67 5.00
C TYR A 91 -14.89 5.58 6.16
N SER A 92 -14.50 4.37 6.56
CA SER A 92 -13.52 4.14 7.63
C SER A 92 -12.15 4.73 7.28
N TYR A 93 -11.70 4.59 6.02
CA TYR A 93 -10.49 5.24 5.54
C TYR A 93 -10.54 6.75 5.77
N THR A 94 -11.66 7.40 5.38
CA THR A 94 -11.82 8.84 5.49
C THR A 94 -11.83 9.30 6.95
N PHE A 95 -12.58 8.59 7.80
CA PHE A 95 -12.61 8.89 9.23
C PHE A 95 -11.23 8.76 9.87
N LEU A 96 -10.59 7.61 9.71
CA LEU A 96 -9.28 7.33 10.32
C LEU A 96 -8.16 8.23 9.76
N LYS A 97 -8.29 8.72 8.53
CA LYS A 97 -7.39 9.69 7.92
C LYS A 97 -7.59 11.11 8.46
N SER A 98 -8.76 11.42 8.99
CA SER A 98 -9.04 12.71 9.63
C SER A 98 -8.19 12.88 10.89
N LYS A 99 -8.00 14.15 11.31
CA LYS A 99 -7.27 14.46 12.55
C LYS A 99 -7.89 13.75 13.77
N ILE A 100 -9.22 13.72 13.87
CA ILE A 100 -9.94 13.09 14.98
C ILE A 100 -9.72 11.59 14.96
N GLY A 101 -10.01 10.93 13.84
CA GLY A 101 -9.87 9.47 13.70
C GLY A 101 -8.43 8.99 13.88
N ASN A 102 -7.46 9.77 13.39
CA ASN A 102 -6.04 9.45 13.59
C ASN A 102 -5.64 9.56 15.07
N THR A 103 -6.16 10.55 15.81
CA THR A 103 -5.94 10.66 17.26
C THR A 103 -6.56 9.47 17.99
N VAL A 104 -7.81 9.09 17.66
CA VAL A 104 -8.49 7.92 18.24
C VAL A 104 -7.67 6.65 18.00
N LEU A 105 -7.13 6.48 16.79
CA LEU A 105 -6.33 5.32 16.43
C LEU A 105 -5.00 5.23 17.22
N GLN A 106 -4.41 6.38 17.58
CA GLN A 106 -3.12 6.47 18.27
C GLN A 106 -3.23 6.41 19.80
N THR A 107 -4.43 6.45 20.34
CA THR A 107 -4.67 6.44 21.78
C THR A 107 -5.44 5.19 22.18
N ASN A 108 -5.10 4.61 23.32
CA ASN A 108 -5.93 3.57 23.91
C ASN A 108 -7.13 4.18 24.65
N GLY A 109 -8.08 3.36 25.11
CA GLY A 109 -9.27 3.80 25.83
C GLY A 109 -8.99 4.59 27.11
N TYR A 110 -7.77 4.63 27.59
CA TYR A 110 -7.31 5.42 28.75
C TYR A 110 -6.54 6.68 28.36
N GLY A 111 -6.43 7.00 27.06
CA GLY A 111 -5.75 8.20 26.56
C GLY A 111 -4.23 8.13 26.49
N SER A 112 -3.61 7.00 26.81
CA SER A 112 -2.15 6.81 26.60
C SER A 112 -1.82 6.53 25.14
N VAL A 113 -0.70 7.07 24.67
CA VAL A 113 -0.19 6.86 23.30
C VAL A 113 0.27 5.43 23.13
N ILE A 114 -0.23 4.74 22.11
CA ILE A 114 0.23 3.41 21.75
C ILE A 114 1.50 3.48 20.90
N THR A 115 2.44 2.58 21.19
CA THR A 115 3.71 2.49 20.43
C THR A 115 3.66 1.46 19.30
N HIS A 116 2.70 0.53 19.39
CA HIS A 116 2.42 -0.49 18.38
C HIS A 116 0.93 -0.67 18.21
N LEU A 117 0.46 -0.62 16.97
CA LEU A 117 -0.92 -0.91 16.64
C LEU A 117 -1.07 -2.43 16.48
N GLU A 118 -2.01 -3.01 17.22
CA GLU A 118 -2.38 -4.41 17.12
C GLU A 118 -3.82 -4.55 16.61
N PRO A 119 -4.20 -5.70 16.03
CA PRO A 119 -5.57 -5.92 15.55
C PRO A 119 -6.65 -5.67 16.61
N GLU A 120 -6.34 -5.97 17.88
CA GLU A 120 -7.23 -5.76 19.04
C GLU A 120 -7.55 -4.27 19.22
N HIS A 121 -6.56 -3.40 19.07
CA HIS A 121 -6.77 -1.93 19.16
C HIS A 121 -7.73 -1.43 18.07
N LEU A 122 -7.69 -2.06 16.88
CA LEU A 122 -8.62 -1.70 15.79
C LEU A 122 -10.05 -2.14 16.09
N GLN A 123 -10.24 -3.28 16.76
CA GLN A 123 -11.57 -3.75 17.16
C GLN A 123 -12.20 -2.83 18.20
N GLU A 124 -11.39 -2.21 19.04
CA GLU A 124 -11.82 -1.24 20.07
C GLU A 124 -11.95 0.19 19.50
N THR A 125 -11.47 0.43 18.28
CA THR A 125 -11.52 1.76 17.67
C THR A 125 -12.96 2.13 17.28
N PHE A 126 -13.51 3.13 17.95
CA PHE A 126 -14.84 3.63 17.64
C PHE A 126 -14.83 4.46 16.37
N ILE A 127 -15.61 4.05 15.39
CA ILE A 127 -15.90 4.79 14.16
C ILE A 127 -17.37 5.23 14.25
N PRO A 128 -17.70 6.53 14.25
CA PRO A 128 -19.08 7.00 14.28
C PRO A 128 -19.89 6.42 13.13
N ASP A 129 -21.10 5.98 13.38
CA ASP A 129 -21.98 5.52 12.33
C ASP A 129 -22.59 6.69 11.55
N ALA A 130 -22.98 6.44 10.30
CA ALA A 130 -23.58 7.41 9.42
C ALA A 130 -24.64 6.72 8.52
N PRO A 131 -25.65 7.48 8.01
CA PRO A 131 -26.57 6.95 7.02
C PRO A 131 -25.86 6.33 5.82
N PHE A 132 -26.43 5.26 5.28
CA PHE A 132 -25.84 4.50 4.17
C PHE A 132 -25.47 5.39 2.98
N GLU A 133 -26.35 6.31 2.60
CA GLU A 133 -26.17 7.22 1.46
C GLU A 133 -24.94 8.13 1.65
N ILE A 134 -24.64 8.51 2.89
CA ILE A 134 -23.45 9.32 3.23
C ILE A 134 -22.20 8.45 3.13
N LYS A 135 -22.24 7.23 3.69
CA LYS A 135 -21.12 6.28 3.58
C LYS A 135 -20.80 5.95 2.12
N GLU A 136 -21.83 5.66 1.32
CA GLU A 136 -21.69 5.37 -0.10
C GLU A 136 -21.08 6.54 -0.87
N LYS A 137 -21.57 7.75 -0.65
CA LYS A 137 -21.00 8.95 -1.28
C LYS A 137 -19.52 9.15 -0.95
N ILE A 138 -19.16 8.99 0.32
CA ILE A 138 -17.75 9.10 0.75
C ILE A 138 -16.91 7.98 0.13
N HIS A 139 -17.40 6.74 0.17
CA HIS A 139 -16.74 5.59 -0.44
C HIS A 139 -16.45 5.84 -1.93
N ASN A 140 -17.44 6.25 -2.71
CA ASN A 140 -17.30 6.48 -4.14
C ASN A 140 -16.29 7.58 -4.46
N LEU A 141 -16.26 8.66 -3.68
CA LEU A 141 -15.26 9.72 -3.84
C LEU A 141 -13.83 9.21 -3.58
N ILE A 142 -13.64 8.40 -2.54
CA ILE A 142 -12.34 7.82 -2.20
C ILE A 142 -11.91 6.83 -3.28
N MET A 143 -12.77 5.92 -3.70
CA MET A 143 -12.46 4.95 -4.76
C MET A 143 -12.09 5.65 -6.05
N LYS A 144 -12.84 6.71 -6.44
CA LYS A 144 -12.51 7.51 -7.62
C LYS A 144 -11.14 8.19 -7.51
N SER A 145 -10.79 8.68 -6.32
CA SER A 145 -9.46 9.26 -6.08
C SER A 145 -8.33 8.23 -6.32
N TYR A 146 -8.53 6.98 -5.86
CA TYR A 146 -7.54 5.92 -6.07
C TYR A 146 -7.48 5.44 -7.52
N GLU A 147 -8.60 5.37 -8.23
CA GLU A 147 -8.62 5.10 -9.68
C GLU A 147 -7.80 6.14 -10.47
N LEU A 148 -7.96 7.43 -10.16
CA LEU A 148 -7.21 8.50 -10.82
C LEU A 148 -5.70 8.42 -10.53
N ARG A 149 -5.31 7.95 -9.35
CA ARG A 149 -3.90 7.70 -9.02
C ARG A 149 -3.35 6.54 -9.86
N ASP A 150 -4.10 5.45 -9.98
CA ASP A 150 -3.71 4.30 -10.80
C ASP A 150 -3.61 4.67 -12.29
N GLU A 151 -4.56 5.47 -12.80
CA GLU A 151 -4.51 6.02 -14.15
C GLU A 151 -3.27 6.89 -14.37
N SER A 152 -2.95 7.78 -13.43
CA SER A 152 -1.73 8.58 -13.45
C SER A 152 -0.47 7.73 -13.54
N ASN A 153 -0.39 6.64 -12.77
CA ASN A 153 0.75 5.72 -12.81
C ASN A 153 0.89 5.04 -14.18
N ASN A 154 -0.23 4.59 -14.76
CA ASN A 154 -0.23 3.96 -16.08
C ASN A 154 0.24 4.93 -17.17
N LEU A 155 -0.19 6.19 -17.12
CA LEU A 155 0.25 7.22 -18.09
C LEU A 155 1.75 7.52 -17.95
N ILE A 156 2.30 7.52 -16.73
CA ILE A 156 3.74 7.69 -16.51
C ILE A 156 4.52 6.50 -17.09
N ASP A 157 4.02 5.28 -16.90
CA ASP A 157 4.64 4.07 -17.46
C ASP A 157 4.59 4.09 -18.97
N GLU A 158 3.45 4.45 -19.57
CA GLU A 158 3.30 4.58 -21.03
C GLU A 158 4.28 5.60 -21.59
N ALA A 159 4.35 6.80 -21.02
CA ALA A 159 5.28 7.84 -21.44
C ALA A 159 6.75 7.39 -21.32
N THR A 160 7.10 6.66 -20.25
CA THR A 160 8.43 6.13 -20.03
C THR A 160 8.79 5.07 -21.08
N ASN A 161 7.85 4.17 -21.38
CA ASN A 161 8.05 3.11 -22.37
C ASN A 161 8.21 3.71 -23.78
N LEU A 162 7.40 4.70 -24.16
CA LEU A 162 7.56 5.42 -25.42
C LEU A 162 8.94 6.06 -25.54
N LEU A 163 9.45 6.69 -24.47
CA LEU A 163 10.79 7.27 -24.47
C LEU A 163 11.86 6.18 -24.66
N ILE A 164 11.77 5.08 -23.91
CA ILE A 164 12.77 4.00 -23.95
C ILE A 164 12.75 3.32 -25.32
N ASP A 165 11.59 2.87 -25.77
CA ASP A 165 11.47 2.00 -26.97
C ASP A 165 11.63 2.80 -28.26
N ASP A 166 11.02 3.99 -28.34
CA ASP A 166 11.00 4.77 -29.60
C ASP A 166 12.18 5.72 -29.74
N ILE A 167 12.77 6.18 -28.65
CA ILE A 167 13.86 7.14 -28.70
C ILE A 167 15.17 6.53 -28.28
N LEU A 168 15.29 6.05 -27.04
CA LEU A 168 16.60 5.62 -26.50
C LEU A 168 17.14 4.38 -27.19
N VAL A 169 16.31 3.38 -27.49
CA VAL A 169 16.73 2.15 -28.20
C VAL A 169 17.16 2.49 -29.62
N LYS A 170 16.43 3.35 -30.34
CA LYS A 170 16.80 3.77 -31.70
C LYS A 170 18.06 4.63 -31.69
N TRP A 171 18.21 5.51 -30.70
CA TRP A 171 19.39 6.36 -30.53
C TRP A 171 20.66 5.53 -30.23
N VAL A 172 20.59 4.58 -29.29
CA VAL A 172 21.68 3.66 -28.96
C VAL A 172 22.12 2.87 -30.21
N ARG A 173 21.17 2.35 -30.99
CA ARG A 173 21.46 1.64 -32.25
C ARG A 173 22.11 2.55 -33.30
N ALA A 174 21.63 3.79 -33.44
CA ALA A 174 22.15 4.75 -34.42
C ALA A 174 23.59 5.19 -34.11
N TYR A 175 23.94 5.31 -32.83
CA TYR A 175 25.25 5.80 -32.39
C TYR A 175 26.22 4.69 -31.96
N ASN A 176 25.83 3.41 -32.13
CA ASN A 176 26.66 2.25 -31.78
C ASN A 176 27.28 2.29 -30.38
N ILE A 177 26.48 2.75 -29.40
CA ILE A 177 26.90 2.90 -28.01
C ILE A 177 26.70 1.56 -27.30
N ASP A 178 27.76 0.75 -27.22
CA ASP A 178 27.79 -0.59 -26.59
C ASP A 178 27.79 -0.55 -25.04
N LYS A 179 27.36 0.51 -24.40
CA LYS A 179 27.29 0.56 -22.92
C LYS A 179 25.85 0.49 -22.45
N PRO A 180 25.49 -0.52 -21.62
CA PRO A 180 24.20 -0.53 -20.96
C PRO A 180 24.09 0.67 -20.01
N PHE A 181 23.00 1.39 -20.10
CA PHE A 181 22.63 2.37 -19.08
C PHE A 181 22.32 1.62 -17.77
N HIS A 182 23.09 1.88 -16.73
CA HIS A 182 22.91 1.33 -15.39
C HIS A 182 21.86 2.14 -14.61
#